data_aaba5ad59bf605283cb7fa8b0549ff4d
#
_entry.id   aaba5ad59bf605283cb7fa8b0549ff4d
#
_cell.length_a   1.000
_cell.length_b   1.000
_cell.length_c   1.000
_cell.angle_alpha   90.00
_cell.angle_beta   90.00
_cell.angle_gamma   90.00
#
_symmetry.space_group_name_H-M   'P 1'
#
loop_
_entity.id
_entity.type
_entity.pdbx_description
1 polymer ?
#
loop_
_entity_poly.entity_id
_entity_poly.type
_entity_poly.pdbx_seq_one_letter_code
_entity_poly.pdbx_strand_id
1 'polypeptide(L)'
;RAIRRVFRRGFLTKVSRTSVASHYGLATLLYGTLLPGPDIGRRCADVMRTVLADGHETGIHTWDHVEWQDRVGTAGPDWTRREMQRACDRFQEVFGARATIHGAAGWQMNLHAYRLTREFGFRFCSDTRGTHPFIPVCDGEIITCPQLPTTLPTLDELIGVDGLTAGNVGSHLLGLTEKRPPTGHVYTLHAELEGNRLSGVFEQLLEGWTAQGYSLVPLGEYAGELDFSRLPRCAVTADAFPGRSGTLAIQGR
;
A
#
# COMPACT_ATOMS: atom_id res chain seq x y z
N ARG A 1 5.81 6.05 21.16
CA ARG A 1 5.33 6.46 19.81
C ARG A 1 3.84 6.16 19.65
N ALA A 2 3.33 4.95 19.88
CA ALA A 2 1.90 4.62 19.78
C ALA A 2 1.00 5.44 20.73
N ILE A 3 1.48 5.87 21.87
CA ILE A 3 0.73 6.70 22.85
C ILE A 3 0.23 7.99 22.18
N ARG A 4 0.98 8.60 21.27
CA ARG A 4 0.54 9.81 20.54
C ARG A 4 -0.58 9.54 19.56
N ARG A 5 -0.70 8.32 19.03
CA ARG A 5 -1.79 7.92 18.11
C ARG A 5 -3.13 7.73 18.81
N VAL A 6 -3.12 7.31 20.10
CA VAL A 6 -4.35 7.15 20.89
C VAL A 6 -5.10 8.49 21.02
N PHE A 7 -4.38 9.61 20.96
CA PHE A 7 -4.95 10.96 21.01
C PHE A 7 -5.38 11.52 19.64
N ARG A 8 -5.17 10.79 18.53
CA ARG A 8 -5.69 11.24 17.23
C ARG A 8 -7.19 10.94 17.11
N ARG A 9 -7.97 11.94 16.73
CA ARG A 9 -9.42 11.77 16.44
C ARG A 9 -9.59 10.62 15.43
N GLY A 10 -10.46 9.67 15.75
CA GLY A 10 -10.78 8.52 14.90
C GLY A 10 -9.86 7.28 15.08
N PHE A 11 -8.73 7.36 15.80
CA PHE A 11 -7.87 6.19 16.02
C PHE A 11 -8.56 5.11 16.85
N LEU A 12 -9.16 5.49 17.99
CA LEU A 12 -9.88 4.54 18.85
C LEU A 12 -11.10 3.93 18.14
N THR A 13 -11.79 4.73 17.33
CA THR A 13 -12.93 4.25 16.52
C THR A 13 -12.47 3.23 15.47
N LYS A 14 -11.31 3.45 14.83
CA LYS A 14 -10.73 2.49 13.88
C LYS A 14 -10.29 1.21 14.61
N VAL A 15 -9.58 1.33 15.74
CA VAL A 15 -9.12 0.19 16.54
C VAL A 15 -10.29 -0.68 17.02
N SER A 16 -11.39 -0.07 17.48
CA SER A 16 -12.59 -0.81 17.90
C SER A 16 -13.30 -1.47 16.72
N ARG A 17 -13.39 -0.78 15.58
CA ARG A 17 -14.07 -1.25 14.37
C ARG A 17 -13.36 -2.45 13.73
N THR A 18 -12.02 -2.44 13.68
CA THR A 18 -11.22 -3.49 13.03
C THR A 18 -10.73 -4.56 13.98
N SER A 19 -11.13 -4.53 15.28
CA SER A 19 -10.70 -5.51 16.29
C SER A 19 -9.17 -5.75 16.31
N VAL A 20 -8.39 -4.69 16.20
CA VAL A 20 -6.92 -4.71 16.07
C VAL A 20 -6.24 -5.63 17.07
N ALA A 21 -6.70 -5.64 18.35
CA ALA A 21 -6.14 -6.50 19.38
C ALA A 21 -6.28 -7.99 19.07
N SER A 22 -7.36 -8.39 18.38
CA SER A 22 -7.60 -9.79 18.02
C SER A 22 -6.86 -10.22 16.77
N HIS A 23 -6.44 -9.27 15.91
CA HIS A 23 -5.67 -9.56 14.70
C HIS A 23 -4.16 -9.61 14.96
N TYR A 24 -3.64 -8.66 15.75
CA TYR A 24 -2.20 -8.52 15.96
C TYR A 24 -1.68 -9.15 17.26
N GLY A 25 -2.55 -9.48 18.22
CA GLY A 25 -2.17 -9.95 19.55
C GLY A 25 -1.58 -8.86 20.46
N LEU A 26 -1.63 -9.08 21.76
CA LEU A 26 -1.19 -8.10 22.76
C LEU A 26 0.31 -7.73 22.67
N ALA A 27 1.16 -8.71 22.34
CA ALA A 27 2.60 -8.47 22.22
C ALA A 27 2.92 -7.47 21.10
N THR A 28 2.23 -7.59 19.94
CA THR A 28 2.41 -6.69 18.80
C THR A 28 1.98 -5.25 19.12
N LEU A 29 0.95 -5.09 19.93
CA LEU A 29 0.51 -3.76 20.36
C LEU A 29 1.53 -3.07 21.30
N LEU A 30 2.38 -3.84 21.97
CA LEU A 30 3.45 -3.32 22.82
C LEU A 30 4.71 -2.94 22.06
N TYR A 31 4.90 -3.43 20.82
CA TYR A 31 6.04 -3.06 20.00
C TYR A 31 6.02 -1.58 19.61
N GLY A 32 7.18 -0.95 19.70
CA GLY A 32 7.33 0.49 19.47
C GLY A 32 6.79 1.39 20.61
N THR A 33 6.24 0.80 21.67
CA THR A 33 5.82 1.50 22.91
C THR A 33 6.64 1.07 24.11
N LEU A 34 6.34 -0.09 24.69
CA LEU A 34 7.03 -0.67 25.84
C LEU A 34 8.12 -1.66 25.41
N LEU A 35 8.00 -2.28 24.26
CA LEU A 35 8.97 -3.21 23.72
C LEU A 35 9.59 -2.65 22.43
N PRO A 36 10.88 -2.90 22.15
CA PRO A 36 11.49 -2.59 20.86
C PRO A 36 10.78 -3.41 19.77
N GLY A 37 10.44 -2.75 18.64
CA GLY A 37 9.89 -3.46 17.49
C GLY A 37 10.87 -4.50 16.95
N PRO A 38 10.41 -5.70 16.56
CA PRO A 38 11.28 -6.69 15.94
C PRO A 38 11.76 -6.20 14.56
N ASP A 39 12.99 -6.56 14.22
CA ASP A 39 13.49 -6.44 12.85
C ASP A 39 12.90 -7.58 11.99
N ILE A 40 11.78 -7.30 11.34
CA ILE A 40 11.02 -8.28 10.55
C ILE A 40 11.87 -8.79 9.38
N GLY A 41 12.60 -7.91 8.70
CA GLY A 41 13.46 -8.28 7.59
C GLY A 41 14.53 -9.30 7.96
N ARG A 42 15.04 -9.28 9.21
CA ARG A 42 15.96 -10.32 9.69
C ARG A 42 15.23 -11.57 10.17
N ARG A 43 14.17 -11.39 10.97
CA ARG A 43 13.50 -12.50 11.65
C ARG A 43 12.68 -13.37 10.68
N CYS A 44 12.17 -12.78 9.60
CA CYS A 44 11.29 -13.44 8.63
C CYS A 44 11.92 -13.51 7.23
N ALA A 45 13.25 -13.36 7.12
CA ALA A 45 13.96 -13.38 5.83
C ALA A 45 13.67 -14.65 5.02
N ASP A 46 13.60 -15.82 5.67
CA ASP A 46 13.36 -17.09 4.99
C ASP A 46 11.93 -17.15 4.42
N VAL A 47 10.92 -16.69 5.16
CA VAL A 47 9.55 -16.59 4.67
C VAL A 47 9.47 -15.64 3.47
N MET A 48 10.15 -14.48 3.53
CA MET A 48 10.18 -13.54 2.42
C MET A 48 10.83 -14.14 1.18
N ARG A 49 11.93 -14.91 1.34
CA ARG A 49 12.58 -15.62 0.22
C ARG A 49 11.68 -16.71 -0.37
N THR A 50 10.91 -17.41 0.47
CA THR A 50 9.94 -18.39 -0.02
C THR A 50 8.90 -17.72 -0.91
N VAL A 51 8.35 -16.56 -0.51
CA VAL A 51 7.41 -15.79 -1.33
C VAL A 51 7.99 -15.47 -2.71
N LEU A 52 9.26 -15.04 -2.78
CA LEU A 52 9.94 -14.82 -4.05
C LEU A 52 10.16 -16.11 -4.85
N ALA A 53 10.57 -17.20 -4.18
CA ALA A 53 10.81 -18.51 -4.80
C ALA A 53 9.51 -19.11 -5.38
N ASP A 54 8.36 -18.83 -4.78
CA ASP A 54 7.03 -19.22 -5.26
C ASP A 54 6.55 -18.36 -6.45
N GLY A 55 7.40 -17.45 -6.96
CA GLY A 55 7.13 -16.64 -8.15
C GLY A 55 6.39 -15.33 -7.90
N HIS A 56 6.19 -14.93 -6.65
CA HIS A 56 5.58 -13.65 -6.33
C HIS A 56 6.56 -12.48 -6.48
N GLU A 57 6.07 -11.36 -6.98
CA GLU A 57 6.85 -10.13 -7.06
C GLU A 57 7.05 -9.51 -5.67
N THR A 58 8.25 -9.02 -5.40
CA THR A 58 8.61 -8.42 -4.12
C THR A 58 9.10 -6.98 -4.29
N GLY A 59 8.78 -6.13 -3.33
CA GLY A 59 9.17 -4.73 -3.32
C GLY A 59 9.32 -4.18 -1.92
N ILE A 60 9.71 -2.93 -1.79
CA ILE A 60 9.80 -2.26 -0.48
C ILE A 60 8.50 -1.55 -0.11
N HIS A 61 8.20 -1.58 1.19
CA HIS A 61 7.03 -0.93 1.79
C HIS A 61 7.46 -0.07 2.98
N THR A 62 8.46 0.80 2.76
CA THR A 62 9.15 1.62 3.76
C THR A 62 9.97 0.81 4.78
N TRP A 63 10.76 1.49 5.60
CA TRP A 63 11.51 0.85 6.70
C TRP A 63 10.67 0.67 7.96
N ASP A 64 10.05 1.73 8.44
CA ASP A 64 9.13 1.72 9.58
C ASP A 64 7.79 2.29 9.13
N HIS A 65 6.83 1.37 8.94
CA HIS A 65 5.49 1.69 8.44
C HIS A 65 4.80 2.79 9.26
N VAL A 66 4.94 2.73 10.59
CA VAL A 66 4.28 3.65 11.52
C VAL A 66 4.96 5.01 11.50
N GLU A 67 6.29 5.02 11.57
CA GLU A 67 7.07 6.25 11.57
C GLU A 67 6.97 6.98 10.21
N TRP A 68 6.93 6.22 9.12
CA TRP A 68 6.72 6.77 7.79
C TRP A 68 5.39 7.52 7.71
N GLN A 69 4.27 6.85 8.03
CA GLN A 69 2.95 7.49 7.99
C GLN A 69 2.85 8.73 8.87
N ASP A 70 3.52 8.74 10.02
CA ASP A 70 3.43 9.85 10.96
C ASP A 70 4.29 11.06 10.57
N ARG A 71 5.34 10.85 9.77
CA ARG A 71 6.36 11.87 9.56
C ARG A 71 6.59 12.29 8.13
N VAL A 72 6.39 11.42 7.13
CA VAL A 72 6.80 11.69 5.76
C VAL A 72 6.19 12.98 5.20
N GLY A 73 4.93 13.28 5.52
CA GLY A 73 4.25 14.48 5.02
C GLY A 73 4.92 15.81 5.40
N THR A 74 5.69 15.83 6.49
CA THR A 74 6.41 17.03 6.98
C THR A 74 7.92 16.83 7.06
N ALA A 75 8.42 15.67 6.64
CA ALA A 75 9.83 15.34 6.71
C ALA A 75 10.64 16.04 5.62
N GLY A 76 11.86 16.45 5.98
CA GLY A 76 12.83 16.97 5.02
C GLY A 76 13.53 15.85 4.21
N PRO A 77 14.35 16.26 3.21
CA PRO A 77 14.99 15.35 2.27
C PRO A 77 15.88 14.30 2.93
N ASP A 78 16.68 14.68 3.93
CA ASP A 78 17.63 13.78 4.57
C ASP A 78 16.95 12.65 5.34
N TRP A 79 15.86 12.95 6.05
CA TRP A 79 15.09 11.93 6.74
C TRP A 79 14.43 10.97 5.74
N THR A 80 13.77 11.53 4.72
CA THR A 80 13.09 10.75 3.70
C THR A 80 14.07 9.82 2.97
N ARG A 81 15.24 10.33 2.58
CA ARG A 81 16.29 9.53 1.97
C ARG A 81 16.78 8.40 2.88
N ARG A 82 17.07 8.69 4.15
CA ARG A 82 17.53 7.66 5.09
C ARG A 82 16.51 6.53 5.25
N GLU A 83 15.23 6.84 5.37
CA GLU A 83 14.19 5.82 5.56
C GLU A 83 14.02 4.94 4.30
N MET A 84 14.01 5.53 3.12
CA MET A 84 13.94 4.76 1.87
C MET A 84 15.22 3.95 1.63
N GLN A 85 16.39 4.52 1.88
CA GLN A 85 17.66 3.81 1.73
C GLN A 85 17.74 2.60 2.66
N ARG A 86 17.35 2.75 3.94
CA ARG A 86 17.31 1.62 4.89
C ARG A 86 16.41 0.49 4.41
N ALA A 87 15.28 0.81 3.79
CA ALA A 87 14.38 -0.18 3.22
C ALA A 87 15.04 -0.90 2.02
N CYS A 88 15.71 -0.15 1.13
CA CYS A 88 16.44 -0.72 -0.01
C CYS A 88 17.60 -1.61 0.45
N ASP A 89 18.39 -1.15 1.43
CA ASP A 89 19.53 -1.91 1.97
C ASP A 89 19.05 -3.24 2.59
N ARG A 90 17.95 -3.19 3.38
CA ARG A 90 17.37 -4.40 3.96
C ARG A 90 16.80 -5.33 2.88
N PHE A 91 16.16 -4.80 1.86
CA PHE A 91 15.69 -5.59 0.74
C PHE A 91 16.86 -6.34 0.08
N GLN A 92 17.97 -5.65 -0.17
CA GLN A 92 19.16 -6.26 -0.76
C GLN A 92 19.80 -7.32 0.17
N GLU A 93 19.83 -7.08 1.49
CA GLU A 93 20.29 -8.09 2.46
C GLU A 93 19.42 -9.36 2.44
N VAL A 94 18.11 -9.20 2.30
CA VAL A 94 17.17 -10.33 2.31
C VAL A 94 17.19 -11.10 1.00
N PHE A 95 17.12 -10.40 -0.13
CA PHE A 95 16.88 -11.02 -1.44
C PHE A 95 18.12 -11.13 -2.33
N GLY A 96 19.24 -10.53 -1.95
CA GLY A 96 20.47 -10.51 -2.76
C GLY A 96 20.38 -9.64 -4.02
N ALA A 97 19.30 -8.89 -4.19
CA ALA A 97 19.02 -8.05 -5.36
C ALA A 97 18.54 -6.66 -4.93
N ARG A 98 18.66 -5.67 -5.83
CA ARG A 98 18.11 -4.33 -5.58
C ARG A 98 16.59 -4.34 -5.67
N ALA A 99 15.92 -3.57 -4.82
CA ALA A 99 14.49 -3.29 -4.97
C ALA A 99 14.24 -2.51 -6.28
N THR A 100 13.21 -2.91 -7.01
CA THR A 100 12.83 -2.27 -8.29
C THR A 100 11.44 -1.68 -8.27
N ILE A 101 10.70 -1.88 -7.17
CA ILE A 101 9.34 -1.38 -6.97
C ILE A 101 9.14 -0.90 -5.54
N HIS A 102 8.25 0.06 -5.38
CA HIS A 102 7.90 0.65 -4.09
C HIS A 102 6.38 0.80 -3.96
N GLY A 103 5.89 0.51 -2.76
CA GLY A 103 4.54 0.82 -2.34
C GLY A 103 4.58 1.57 -1.02
N ALA A 104 4.13 2.82 -0.99
CA ALA A 104 4.22 3.66 0.20
C ALA A 104 3.27 3.20 1.30
N ALA A 105 3.76 3.11 2.54
CA ALA A 105 2.94 2.80 3.70
C ALA A 105 1.80 3.82 3.85
N GLY A 106 0.56 3.30 3.76
CA GLY A 106 -0.66 4.09 3.86
C GLY A 106 -0.81 5.16 2.80
N TRP A 107 -0.19 4.98 1.62
CA TRP A 107 -0.18 5.98 0.53
C TRP A 107 0.30 7.37 1.00
N GLN A 108 1.26 7.40 1.91
CA GLN A 108 1.86 8.64 2.43
C GLN A 108 3.17 8.92 1.71
N MET A 109 3.23 10.06 1.05
CA MET A 109 4.39 10.49 0.29
C MET A 109 4.67 11.98 0.50
N ASN A 110 5.87 12.42 0.19
CA ASN A 110 6.25 13.82 0.00
C ASN A 110 7.05 13.97 -1.30
N LEU A 111 7.30 15.19 -1.73
CA LEU A 111 8.06 15.45 -2.95
C LEU A 111 9.44 14.79 -2.96
N HIS A 112 10.11 14.75 -1.80
CA HIS A 112 11.44 14.12 -1.71
C HIS A 112 11.36 12.61 -1.95
N ALA A 113 10.32 11.92 -1.43
CA ALA A 113 10.10 10.52 -1.69
C ALA A 113 9.83 10.24 -3.18
N TYR A 114 9.02 11.06 -3.84
CA TYR A 114 8.81 10.93 -5.30
C TYR A 114 10.10 11.10 -6.10
N ARG A 115 10.94 12.09 -5.76
CA ARG A 115 12.26 12.25 -6.41
C ARG A 115 13.14 11.02 -6.23
N LEU A 116 13.10 10.40 -5.04
CA LEU A 116 13.89 9.21 -4.73
C LEU A 116 13.40 7.97 -5.50
N THR A 117 12.13 7.85 -5.85
CA THR A 117 11.66 6.72 -6.68
C THR A 117 12.37 6.70 -8.04
N ARG A 118 12.57 7.88 -8.65
CA ARG A 118 13.34 8.04 -9.88
C ARG A 118 14.84 7.81 -9.65
N GLU A 119 15.39 8.41 -8.61
CA GLU A 119 16.84 8.34 -8.31
C GLU A 119 17.29 6.91 -8.00
N PHE A 120 16.49 6.14 -7.25
CA PHE A 120 16.77 4.75 -6.94
C PHE A 120 16.49 3.81 -8.11
N GLY A 121 15.93 4.32 -9.20
CA GLY A 121 15.70 3.57 -10.43
C GLY A 121 14.58 2.53 -10.30
N PHE A 122 13.53 2.85 -9.54
CA PHE A 122 12.34 1.99 -9.51
C PHE A 122 11.67 1.97 -10.87
N ARG A 123 11.21 0.80 -11.29
CA ARG A 123 10.53 0.59 -12.57
C ARG A 123 9.15 1.25 -12.59
N PHE A 124 8.44 1.11 -11.49
CA PHE A 124 7.15 1.73 -11.20
C PHE A 124 6.91 1.71 -9.68
N CYS A 125 5.90 2.42 -9.24
CA CYS A 125 5.48 2.45 -7.84
C CYS A 125 3.96 2.36 -7.72
N SER A 126 3.47 1.96 -6.54
CA SER A 126 2.06 1.99 -6.15
C SER A 126 1.89 2.80 -4.87
N ASP A 127 2.19 4.09 -4.97
CA ASP A 127 2.28 5.01 -3.82
C ASP A 127 1.04 5.87 -3.64
N THR A 128 0.09 5.81 -4.58
CA THR A 128 -1.06 6.70 -4.63
C THR A 128 -2.39 5.95 -4.69
N ARG A 129 -3.46 6.63 -4.35
CA ARG A 129 -4.82 6.28 -4.74
C ARG A 129 -5.11 6.95 -6.08
N GLY A 130 -5.90 6.30 -6.92
CA GLY A 130 -6.23 6.87 -8.23
C GLY A 130 -7.16 6.00 -9.04
N THR A 131 -7.23 6.25 -10.34
CA THR A 131 -8.17 5.57 -11.25
C THR A 131 -7.48 4.87 -12.42
N HIS A 132 -6.26 5.25 -12.76
CA HIS A 132 -5.50 4.69 -13.89
C HIS A 132 -4.00 4.96 -13.74
N PRO A 133 -3.12 4.20 -14.40
CA PRO A 133 -1.68 4.46 -14.42
C PRO A 133 -1.33 5.85 -14.96
N PHE A 134 -0.32 6.49 -14.37
CA PHE A 134 0.07 7.84 -14.74
C PHE A 134 1.52 8.19 -14.39
N ILE A 135 2.03 9.26 -14.98
CA ILE A 135 3.29 9.89 -14.61
C ILE A 135 3.00 11.01 -13.59
N PRO A 136 3.50 10.93 -12.36
CA PRO A 136 3.16 11.92 -11.34
C PRO A 136 3.82 13.27 -11.58
N VAL A 137 3.05 14.32 -11.36
CA VAL A 137 3.52 15.72 -11.31
C VAL A 137 3.34 16.20 -9.88
N CYS A 138 4.46 16.45 -9.20
CA CYS A 138 4.49 16.86 -7.81
C CYS A 138 5.05 18.29 -7.72
N ASP A 139 4.26 19.25 -7.23
CA ASP A 139 4.65 20.68 -7.16
C ASP A 139 5.20 21.21 -8.48
N GLY A 140 4.61 20.81 -9.61
CA GLY A 140 5.03 21.20 -10.96
C GLY A 140 6.23 20.41 -11.51
N GLU A 141 6.86 19.53 -10.74
CA GLU A 141 7.95 18.65 -11.19
C GLU A 141 7.42 17.32 -11.71
N ILE A 142 7.82 16.94 -12.93
CA ILE A 142 7.50 15.64 -13.53
C ILE A 142 8.45 14.59 -12.95
N ILE A 143 7.89 13.58 -12.29
CA ILE A 143 8.65 12.43 -11.77
C ILE A 143 8.49 11.27 -12.75
N THR A 144 9.56 10.87 -13.41
CA THR A 144 9.51 9.88 -14.50
C THR A 144 9.31 8.43 -14.04
N CYS A 145 9.19 8.17 -12.73
CA CYS A 145 8.80 6.86 -12.21
C CYS A 145 7.27 6.73 -12.24
N PRO A 146 6.69 5.81 -13.06
CA PRO A 146 5.25 5.68 -13.18
C PRO A 146 4.57 5.26 -11.88
N GLN A 147 3.33 5.72 -11.70
CA GLN A 147 2.46 5.27 -10.63
C GLN A 147 1.38 4.32 -11.17
N LEU A 148 1.25 3.16 -10.55
CA LEU A 148 0.15 2.22 -10.72
C LEU A 148 -0.74 2.33 -9.46
N PRO A 149 -1.70 3.27 -9.44
CA PRO A 149 -2.41 3.60 -8.22
C PRO A 149 -3.34 2.49 -7.77
N THR A 150 -3.54 2.34 -6.46
CA THR A 150 -4.65 1.53 -5.94
C THR A 150 -5.97 2.16 -6.34
N THR A 151 -6.80 1.43 -7.09
CA THR A 151 -8.05 1.94 -7.68
C THR A 151 -9.29 1.52 -6.91
N LEU A 152 -9.21 0.45 -6.13
CA LEU A 152 -10.31 -0.09 -5.35
C LEU A 152 -10.14 0.22 -3.85
N PRO A 153 -11.22 0.35 -3.09
CA PRO A 153 -11.11 0.42 -1.63
C PRO A 153 -10.61 -0.92 -1.07
N THR A 154 -9.89 -0.86 0.05
CA THR A 154 -9.46 -2.05 0.79
C THR A 154 -10.55 -2.51 1.76
N LEU A 155 -10.50 -3.78 2.20
CA LEU A 155 -11.52 -4.30 3.12
C LEU A 155 -11.54 -3.55 4.45
N ASP A 156 -10.40 -3.07 4.97
CA ASP A 156 -10.35 -2.29 6.21
C ASP A 156 -10.89 -0.86 6.07
N GLU A 157 -10.99 -0.35 4.85
CA GLU A 157 -11.67 0.91 4.55
C GLU A 157 -13.19 0.75 4.54
N LEU A 158 -13.67 -0.40 4.07
CA LEU A 158 -15.10 -0.66 3.87
C LEU A 158 -15.79 -1.23 5.12
N ILE A 159 -15.18 -2.21 5.80
CA ILE A 159 -15.82 -2.89 6.94
C ILE A 159 -16.13 -1.91 8.07
N GLY A 160 -17.40 -1.92 8.52
CA GLY A 160 -17.94 -1.03 9.55
C GLY A 160 -18.35 0.36 9.05
N VAL A 161 -18.37 0.57 7.74
CA VAL A 161 -18.89 1.79 7.10
C VAL A 161 -20.19 1.42 6.39
N ASP A 162 -21.22 2.25 6.48
CA ASP A 162 -22.51 2.12 5.77
C ASP A 162 -23.15 0.72 5.87
N GLY A 163 -23.01 0.06 7.03
CA GLY A 163 -23.56 -1.28 7.27
C GLY A 163 -22.77 -2.42 6.63
N LEU A 164 -21.58 -2.18 6.08
CA LEU A 164 -20.72 -3.21 5.54
C LEU A 164 -20.04 -4.00 6.65
N THR A 165 -20.09 -5.32 6.51
CA THR A 165 -19.53 -6.32 7.43
C THR A 165 -18.70 -7.32 6.65
N ALA A 166 -17.98 -8.21 7.32
CA ALA A 166 -17.29 -9.32 6.67
C ALA A 166 -18.23 -10.21 5.83
N GLY A 167 -19.53 -10.26 6.16
CA GLY A 167 -20.50 -11.10 5.46
C GLY A 167 -21.03 -10.52 4.13
N ASN A 168 -20.87 -9.22 3.88
CA ASN A 168 -21.41 -8.58 2.68
C ASN A 168 -20.41 -7.71 1.91
N VAL A 169 -19.23 -7.44 2.48
CA VAL A 169 -18.22 -6.57 1.85
C VAL A 169 -17.67 -7.14 0.54
N GLY A 170 -17.55 -8.46 0.42
CA GLY A 170 -17.10 -9.11 -0.83
C GLY A 170 -18.06 -8.83 -1.97
N SER A 171 -19.37 -9.02 -1.76
CA SER A 171 -20.38 -8.72 -2.77
C SER A 171 -20.44 -7.23 -3.12
N HIS A 172 -20.25 -6.34 -2.12
CA HIS A 172 -20.16 -4.91 -2.36
C HIS A 172 -18.96 -4.57 -3.27
N LEU A 173 -17.79 -5.09 -2.96
CA LEU A 173 -16.57 -4.82 -3.75
C LEU A 173 -16.67 -5.40 -5.18
N LEU A 174 -17.27 -6.57 -5.35
CA LEU A 174 -17.55 -7.15 -6.66
C LEU A 174 -18.51 -6.27 -7.47
N GLY A 175 -19.51 -5.66 -6.84
CA GLY A 175 -20.39 -4.69 -7.49
C GLY A 175 -19.66 -3.46 -8.05
N LEU A 176 -18.60 -3.00 -7.37
CA LEU A 176 -17.78 -1.88 -7.85
C LEU A 176 -16.97 -2.22 -9.13
N THR A 177 -16.75 -3.50 -9.39
CA THR A 177 -15.95 -4.00 -10.53
C THR A 177 -16.78 -4.57 -11.67
N GLU A 178 -18.13 -4.53 -11.62
CA GLU A 178 -18.99 -4.97 -12.71
C GLU A 178 -18.71 -4.21 -14.00
N LYS A 179 -18.46 -2.91 -13.90
CA LYS A 179 -18.07 -2.07 -15.01
C LYS A 179 -16.55 -2.01 -15.11
N ARG A 180 -16.00 -2.69 -16.10
CA ARG A 180 -14.56 -2.76 -16.32
C ARG A 180 -14.04 -1.46 -16.97
N PRO A 181 -13.13 -0.71 -16.29
CA PRO A 181 -12.44 0.40 -16.95
C PRO A 181 -11.37 -0.12 -17.93
N PRO A 182 -10.99 0.67 -18.95
CA PRO A 182 -10.01 0.25 -19.96
C PRO A 182 -8.66 -0.18 -19.37
N THR A 183 -8.28 0.39 -18.22
CA THR A 183 -7.02 0.10 -17.52
C THR A 183 -7.14 -0.98 -16.44
N GLY A 184 -8.31 -1.63 -16.32
CA GLY A 184 -8.53 -2.59 -15.24
C GLY A 184 -8.49 -1.93 -13.85
N HIS A 185 -8.27 -2.75 -12.84
CA HIS A 185 -8.21 -2.31 -11.44
C HIS A 185 -6.92 -2.76 -10.76
N VAL A 186 -6.46 -1.99 -9.80
CA VAL A 186 -5.44 -2.39 -8.84
C VAL A 186 -6.09 -2.51 -7.47
N TYR A 187 -6.03 -3.70 -6.89
CA TYR A 187 -6.50 -3.99 -5.53
C TYR A 187 -5.33 -4.14 -4.58
N THR A 188 -5.40 -3.47 -3.45
CA THR A 188 -4.43 -3.62 -2.35
C THR A 188 -5.08 -4.39 -1.22
N LEU A 189 -4.42 -5.46 -0.79
CA LEU A 189 -4.84 -6.30 0.33
C LEU A 189 -3.84 -6.19 1.49
N HIS A 190 -4.27 -6.62 2.67
CA HIS A 190 -3.44 -6.72 3.86
C HIS A 190 -3.39 -8.17 4.30
N ALA A 191 -2.22 -8.80 4.22
CA ALA A 191 -2.05 -10.23 4.50
C ALA A 191 -2.60 -10.65 5.88
N GLU A 192 -2.53 -9.77 6.87
CA GLU A 192 -3.09 -10.02 8.20
C GLU A 192 -4.62 -10.05 8.26
N LEU A 193 -5.30 -9.52 7.25
CA LEU A 193 -6.76 -9.56 7.13
C LEU A 193 -7.18 -10.64 6.12
N GLU A 194 -6.84 -10.45 4.85
CA GLU A 194 -7.19 -11.33 3.73
C GLU A 194 -6.47 -12.68 3.78
N GLY A 195 -5.29 -12.73 4.38
CA GLY A 195 -4.57 -14.01 4.63
C GLY A 195 -4.98 -14.70 5.93
N ASN A 196 -5.97 -14.18 6.67
CA ASN A 196 -6.40 -14.71 7.96
C ASN A 196 -7.94 -14.75 8.05
N ARG A 197 -8.55 -13.88 8.87
CA ARG A 197 -9.99 -13.92 9.15
C ARG A 197 -10.88 -13.59 7.96
N LEU A 198 -10.37 -12.89 6.98
CA LEU A 198 -11.07 -12.53 5.76
C LEU A 198 -10.64 -13.38 4.56
N SER A 199 -9.97 -14.53 4.78
CA SER A 199 -9.54 -15.41 3.68
C SER A 199 -10.71 -15.90 2.83
N GLY A 200 -11.85 -16.26 3.43
CA GLY A 200 -13.04 -16.63 2.68
C GLY A 200 -13.65 -15.48 1.87
N VAL A 201 -13.52 -14.23 2.35
CA VAL A 201 -13.91 -13.05 1.55
C VAL A 201 -12.95 -12.85 0.39
N PHE A 202 -11.65 -13.08 0.61
CA PHE A 202 -10.65 -12.96 -0.44
C PHE A 202 -10.83 -14.02 -1.52
N GLU A 203 -11.10 -15.28 -1.15
CA GLU A 203 -11.47 -16.35 -2.11
C GLU A 203 -12.69 -15.94 -2.94
N GLN A 204 -13.76 -15.45 -2.30
CA GLN A 204 -14.95 -14.94 -2.99
C GLN A 204 -14.59 -13.83 -3.99
N LEU A 205 -13.67 -12.92 -3.66
CA LEU A 205 -13.22 -11.85 -4.56
C LEU A 205 -12.46 -12.41 -5.76
N LEU A 206 -11.52 -13.34 -5.55
CA LEU A 206 -10.75 -13.96 -6.64
C LEU A 206 -11.66 -14.71 -7.62
N GLU A 207 -12.59 -15.52 -7.10
CA GLU A 207 -13.59 -16.23 -7.91
C GLU A 207 -14.52 -15.27 -8.65
N GLY A 208 -15.01 -14.23 -7.94
CA GLY A 208 -15.92 -13.24 -8.50
C GLY A 208 -15.28 -12.41 -9.61
N TRP A 209 -14.06 -11.93 -9.43
CA TRP A 209 -13.34 -11.21 -10.49
C TRP A 209 -13.02 -12.08 -11.69
N THR A 210 -12.66 -13.34 -11.45
CA THR A 210 -12.46 -14.32 -12.53
C THR A 210 -13.77 -14.55 -13.30
N ALA A 211 -14.90 -14.70 -12.60
CA ALA A 211 -16.22 -14.82 -13.22
C ALA A 211 -16.66 -13.57 -13.98
N GLN A 212 -16.26 -12.38 -13.52
CA GLN A 212 -16.43 -11.11 -14.25
C GLN A 212 -15.50 -11.00 -15.48
N GLY A 213 -14.59 -11.97 -15.67
CA GLY A 213 -13.66 -12.04 -16.82
C GLY A 213 -12.41 -11.19 -16.64
N TYR A 214 -11.99 -10.85 -15.42
CA TYR A 214 -10.68 -10.27 -15.15
C TYR A 214 -9.59 -11.35 -15.17
N SER A 215 -8.43 -11.01 -15.73
CA SER A 215 -7.18 -11.73 -15.49
C SER A 215 -6.52 -11.15 -14.24
N LEU A 216 -6.23 -12.00 -13.27
CA LEU A 216 -5.57 -11.59 -12.01
C LEU A 216 -4.06 -11.74 -12.20
N VAL A 217 -3.34 -10.63 -12.23
CA VAL A 217 -1.92 -10.59 -12.54
C VAL A 217 -1.14 -9.78 -11.50
N PRO A 218 0.17 -10.05 -11.27
CA PRO A 218 1.03 -9.18 -10.50
C PRO A 218 1.19 -7.80 -11.14
N LEU A 219 1.50 -6.78 -10.34
CA LEU A 219 1.71 -5.42 -10.85
C LEU A 219 2.83 -5.34 -11.89
N GLY A 220 3.87 -6.17 -11.76
CA GLY A 220 4.98 -6.20 -12.72
C GLY A 220 4.56 -6.70 -14.11
N GLU A 221 3.67 -7.69 -14.17
CA GLU A 221 3.08 -8.17 -15.42
C GLU A 221 2.19 -7.08 -16.03
N TYR A 222 1.29 -6.52 -15.25
CA TYR A 222 0.46 -5.39 -15.68
C TYR A 222 1.31 -4.20 -16.17
N ALA A 223 2.39 -3.84 -15.47
CA ALA A 223 3.32 -2.80 -15.88
C ALA A 223 4.01 -3.11 -17.21
N GLY A 224 4.27 -4.39 -17.48
CA GLY A 224 4.87 -4.86 -18.73
C GLY A 224 3.97 -4.68 -19.96
N GLU A 225 2.66 -4.61 -19.77
CA GLU A 225 1.68 -4.35 -20.85
C GLU A 225 1.50 -2.86 -21.16
N LEU A 226 2.02 -1.97 -20.31
CA LEU A 226 1.83 -0.52 -20.43
C LEU A 226 2.96 0.14 -21.23
N ASP A 227 2.60 1.01 -22.14
CA ASP A 227 3.54 1.96 -22.74
C ASP A 227 3.67 3.20 -21.83
N PHE A 228 4.70 3.22 -21.00
CA PHE A 228 4.93 4.32 -20.06
C PHE A 228 5.13 5.68 -20.73
N SER A 229 5.55 5.71 -22.01
CA SER A 229 5.72 6.97 -22.74
C SER A 229 4.38 7.64 -23.09
N ARG A 230 3.30 6.88 -23.07
CA ARG A 230 1.92 7.32 -23.39
C ARG A 230 1.06 7.58 -22.16
N LEU A 231 1.57 7.31 -20.96
CA LEU A 231 0.80 7.56 -19.75
C LEU A 231 0.51 9.05 -19.57
N PRO A 232 -0.71 9.40 -19.13
CA PRO A 232 -1.05 10.77 -18.82
C PRO A 232 -0.20 11.30 -17.66
N ARG A 233 0.05 12.59 -17.67
CA ARG A 233 0.67 13.30 -16.54
C ARG A 233 -0.42 13.82 -15.65
N CYS A 234 -0.44 13.39 -14.39
CA CYS A 234 -1.45 13.83 -13.43
C CYS A 234 -0.77 14.46 -12.21
N ALA A 235 -1.38 15.51 -11.69
CA ALA A 235 -0.95 16.09 -10.43
C ALA A 235 -1.10 15.06 -9.30
N VAL A 236 -0.20 15.10 -8.32
CA VAL A 236 -0.40 14.38 -7.06
C VAL A 236 -0.80 15.38 -5.99
N THR A 237 -1.91 15.11 -5.34
CA THR A 237 -2.45 15.93 -4.24
C THR A 237 -2.50 15.12 -2.95
N ALA A 238 -2.55 15.80 -1.82
CA ALA A 238 -2.82 15.19 -0.52
C ALA A 238 -4.27 15.49 -0.13
N ASP A 239 -5.12 14.48 -0.11
CA ASP A 239 -6.55 14.69 0.18
C ASP A 239 -7.10 13.58 1.09
N ALA A 240 -8.28 13.85 1.68
CA ALA A 240 -9.00 12.88 2.49
C ALA A 240 -9.54 11.73 1.63
N PHE A 241 -9.52 10.53 2.18
CA PHE A 241 -10.06 9.35 1.52
C PHE A 241 -11.06 8.63 2.44
N PRO A 242 -12.24 8.21 1.92
CA PRO A 242 -13.24 7.50 2.71
C PRO A 242 -12.67 6.29 3.44
N GLY A 243 -13.00 6.12 4.71
CA GLY A 243 -12.48 5.02 5.54
C GLY A 243 -11.07 5.21 6.10
N ARG A 244 -10.35 6.27 5.72
CA ARG A 244 -9.00 6.61 6.21
C ARG A 244 -9.00 7.86 7.10
N SER A 245 -8.06 7.91 8.04
CA SER A 245 -7.78 9.09 8.86
C SER A 245 -6.63 9.91 8.27
N GLY A 246 -6.78 11.23 8.19
CA GLY A 246 -5.80 12.13 7.58
C GLY A 246 -5.93 12.20 6.06
N THR A 247 -4.85 12.59 5.39
CA THR A 247 -4.79 12.72 3.94
C THR A 247 -3.88 11.65 3.35
N LEU A 248 -4.15 11.22 2.12
CA LEU A 248 -3.34 10.29 1.33
C LEU A 248 -2.83 10.99 0.07
N ALA A 249 -1.79 10.42 -0.55
CA ALA A 249 -1.40 10.81 -1.89
C ALA A 249 -2.43 10.30 -2.91
N ILE A 250 -3.06 11.21 -3.63
CA ILE A 250 -4.15 10.94 -4.57
C ILE A 250 -3.80 11.48 -5.94
N GLN A 251 -4.14 10.71 -6.98
CA GLN A 251 -4.10 11.16 -8.36
C GLN A 251 -5.08 12.32 -8.55
N GLY A 252 -4.56 13.50 -8.89
CA GLY A 252 -5.33 14.67 -9.30
C GLY A 252 -5.62 14.69 -10.80
N ARG A 253 -6.21 15.77 -11.23
CA ARG A 253 -6.45 16.03 -12.65
C ARG A 253 -5.23 16.57 -13.34
#